data_1a95bb4deb689ee94f235d817834799b
#
_entry.id   1a95bb4deb689ee94f235d817834799b
#
_cell.length_a   1.000
_cell.length_b   1.000
_cell.length_c   1.000
_cell.angle_alpha   90.00
_cell.angle_beta   90.00
_cell.angle_gamma   90.00
#
_symmetry.space_group_name_H-M   'P 1'
#
loop_
_entity.id
_entity.type
_entity.pdbx_description
1 polymer ?
#
loop_
_entity_poly.entity_id
_entity_poly.type
_entity_poly.pdbx_seq_one_letter_code
_entity_poly.pdbx_strand_id
1 'polypeptide(L)'
;MKKFILITVLTLFVSSLTAQVGQARTLIVKDGQMAKFSEGIAKKTQMYNRSENSDQYYTFQILSGPNTNNFIRVRWMESIGELDTNSADSDELKYWNKNVVPYYTEGTSRIWTRNANLSHVPENSSGNLRRVIYYNYKDSGEWDFWRFRQRVKKAMEESGYKSAMNVLWCSSGCTGNWVQVRFHHDGYEGQASDYGEPLQNLITKYNEIYGEDAYEQDSGSASASLTDDGFRVRHLMFMPEMSSSQ
;
A
#
# COMPACT_ATOMS: atom_id res chain seq x y z
N MET A 1 -40.31 0.43 -47.84
CA MET A 1 -38.94 0.16 -47.39
C MET A 1 -38.70 0.92 -46.08
N LYS A 2 -38.79 0.24 -44.92
CA LYS A 2 -38.59 0.84 -43.62
C LYS A 2 -37.11 0.70 -43.23
N LYS A 3 -36.40 1.84 -43.07
CA LYS A 3 -35.02 1.87 -42.62
C LYS A 3 -35.03 1.72 -41.10
N PHE A 4 -34.51 0.60 -40.58
CA PHE A 4 -34.18 0.42 -39.17
C PHE A 4 -32.88 1.15 -38.86
N ILE A 5 -32.97 2.18 -38.04
CA ILE A 5 -31.78 2.84 -37.44
C ILE A 5 -31.42 2.06 -36.21
N LEU A 6 -30.30 1.32 -36.27
CA LEU A 6 -29.70 0.62 -35.14
C LEU A 6 -28.90 1.65 -34.31
N ILE A 7 -29.47 2.11 -33.21
CA ILE A 7 -28.75 2.96 -32.24
C ILE A 7 -27.94 2.03 -31.34
N THR A 8 -26.66 1.93 -31.62
CA THR A 8 -25.70 1.27 -30.73
C THR A 8 -25.42 2.20 -29.55
N VAL A 9 -26.02 1.91 -28.38
CA VAL A 9 -25.71 2.59 -27.12
C VAL A 9 -24.34 2.08 -26.66
N LEU A 10 -23.31 2.86 -26.90
CA LEU A 10 -21.97 2.64 -26.37
C LEU A 10 -21.99 3.03 -24.88
N THR A 11 -22.25 2.08 -24.00
CA THR A 11 -22.07 2.24 -22.56
C THR A 11 -20.59 2.39 -22.26
N LEU A 12 -20.12 3.62 -22.15
CA LEU A 12 -18.82 3.95 -21.57
C LEU A 12 -18.86 3.53 -20.09
N PHE A 13 -18.30 2.38 -19.79
CA PHE A 13 -17.88 2.05 -18.43
C PHE A 13 -16.76 3.02 -18.05
N VAL A 14 -17.11 4.17 -17.49
CA VAL A 14 -16.19 5.00 -16.75
C VAL A 14 -15.95 4.23 -15.45
N SER A 15 -14.94 3.36 -15.42
CA SER A 15 -14.38 2.88 -14.18
C SER A 15 -13.83 4.12 -13.47
N SER A 16 -14.58 4.62 -12.50
CA SER A 16 -14.11 5.64 -11.56
C SER A 16 -12.89 5.06 -10.89
N LEU A 17 -11.71 5.54 -11.25
CA LEU A 17 -10.45 5.33 -10.53
C LEU A 17 -10.58 6.07 -9.19
N THR A 18 -11.40 5.54 -8.28
CA THR A 18 -11.50 6.06 -6.93
C THR A 18 -10.15 5.87 -6.26
N ALA A 19 -9.58 6.98 -5.80
CA ALA A 19 -8.34 6.95 -5.04
C ALA A 19 -8.62 6.22 -3.73
N GLN A 20 -8.14 4.99 -3.59
CA GLN A 20 -8.24 4.24 -2.33
C GLN A 20 -7.46 4.96 -1.23
N VAL A 21 -8.11 5.15 -0.09
CA VAL A 21 -7.54 5.80 1.09
C VAL A 21 -7.33 4.77 2.19
N GLY A 22 -6.13 4.72 2.75
CA GLY A 22 -5.78 3.81 3.83
C GLY A 22 -5.45 4.57 5.12
N GLN A 23 -6.27 4.41 6.16
CA GLN A 23 -5.91 4.86 7.51
C GLN A 23 -5.04 3.78 8.17
N ALA A 24 -3.75 4.05 8.31
CA ALA A 24 -2.78 3.14 8.90
C ALA A 24 -2.46 3.53 10.34
N ARG A 25 -2.68 2.62 11.29
CA ARG A 25 -2.37 2.79 12.71
C ARG A 25 -1.29 1.80 13.12
N THR A 26 -0.27 2.27 13.81
CA THR A 26 0.74 1.40 14.43
C THR A 26 0.27 1.04 15.83
N LEU A 27 0.17 -0.25 16.12
CA LEU A 27 -0.32 -0.79 17.37
C LEU A 27 0.86 -1.47 18.08
N ILE A 28 1.27 -0.88 19.22
CA ILE A 28 2.40 -1.35 20.02
C ILE A 28 1.86 -2.28 21.11
N VAL A 29 2.10 -3.56 20.97
CA VAL A 29 1.60 -4.56 21.92
C VAL A 29 2.35 -4.47 23.23
N LYS A 30 1.61 -4.46 24.35
CA LYS A 30 2.19 -4.47 25.70
C LYS A 30 2.90 -5.79 25.98
N ASP A 31 3.95 -5.74 26.79
CA ASP A 31 4.74 -6.91 27.15
C ASP A 31 3.86 -8.05 27.68
N GLY A 32 4.09 -9.25 27.18
CA GLY A 32 3.37 -10.47 27.54
C GLY A 32 1.90 -10.54 27.05
N GLN A 33 1.41 -9.55 26.28
CA GLN A 33 0.01 -9.50 25.86
C GLN A 33 -0.21 -9.92 24.39
N MET A 34 0.81 -10.38 23.70
CA MET A 34 0.76 -10.72 22.26
C MET A 34 -0.38 -11.69 21.92
N ALA A 35 -0.52 -12.78 22.67
CA ALA A 35 -1.55 -13.79 22.40
C ALA A 35 -2.97 -13.21 22.52
N LYS A 36 -3.25 -12.47 23.62
CA LYS A 36 -4.56 -11.85 23.85
C LYS A 36 -4.88 -10.78 22.82
N PHE A 37 -3.89 -9.97 22.45
CA PHE A 37 -4.01 -8.94 21.42
C PHE A 37 -4.36 -9.57 20.07
N SER A 38 -3.60 -10.57 19.62
CA SER A 38 -3.82 -11.23 18.33
C SER A 38 -5.17 -11.94 18.28
N GLU A 39 -5.54 -12.66 19.36
CA GLU A 39 -6.85 -13.31 19.48
C GLU A 39 -8.00 -12.27 19.43
N GLY A 40 -7.84 -11.15 20.14
CA GLY A 40 -8.84 -10.08 20.15
C GLY A 40 -9.08 -9.48 18.77
N ILE A 41 -8.01 -9.19 18.01
CA ILE A 41 -8.13 -8.68 16.63
C ILE A 41 -8.72 -9.74 15.71
N ALA A 42 -8.27 -10.98 15.76
CA ALA A 42 -8.76 -12.05 14.90
C ALA A 42 -10.27 -12.25 15.10
N LYS A 43 -10.74 -12.36 16.35
CA LYS A 43 -12.18 -12.48 16.66
C LYS A 43 -12.98 -11.24 16.22
N LYS A 44 -12.47 -10.03 16.47
CA LYS A 44 -13.11 -8.78 16.01
C LYS A 44 -13.31 -8.79 14.51
N THR A 45 -12.26 -9.12 13.77
CA THR A 45 -12.31 -9.16 12.30
C THR A 45 -13.27 -10.22 11.81
N GLN A 46 -13.29 -11.40 12.44
CA GLN A 46 -14.22 -12.48 12.13
C GLN A 46 -15.69 -12.08 12.30
N MET A 47 -16.00 -11.36 13.39
CA MET A 47 -17.38 -10.99 13.76
C MET A 47 -17.91 -9.81 12.95
N TYR A 48 -17.05 -8.85 12.60
CA TYR A 48 -17.52 -7.54 12.11
C TYR A 48 -16.97 -7.12 10.74
N ASN A 49 -15.88 -7.74 10.24
CA ASN A 49 -15.17 -7.21 9.08
C ASN A 49 -14.91 -8.24 7.96
N ARG A 50 -15.72 -9.30 7.88
CA ARG A 50 -15.60 -10.30 6.81
C ARG A 50 -16.61 -10.15 5.68
N SER A 51 -17.67 -9.38 5.86
CA SER A 51 -18.63 -9.12 4.79
C SER A 51 -18.11 -8.03 3.85
N GLU A 52 -18.45 -8.12 2.57
CA GLU A 52 -18.07 -7.13 1.55
C GLU A 52 -18.53 -5.71 1.89
N ASN A 53 -19.66 -5.59 2.60
CA ASN A 53 -20.24 -4.30 3.01
C ASN A 53 -19.72 -3.78 4.35
N SER A 54 -18.77 -4.48 4.97
CA SER A 54 -18.16 -4.04 6.24
C SER A 54 -16.85 -3.30 5.99
N ASP A 55 -16.43 -2.51 6.98
CA ASP A 55 -15.11 -1.91 7.00
C ASP A 55 -14.01 -2.96 6.76
N GLN A 56 -13.15 -2.71 5.79
CA GLN A 56 -12.08 -3.62 5.43
C GLN A 56 -10.78 -3.26 6.17
N TYR A 57 -10.31 -4.19 6.99
CA TYR A 57 -9.08 -4.03 7.76
C TYR A 57 -8.03 -5.06 7.36
N TYR A 58 -6.82 -4.60 7.13
CA TYR A 58 -5.65 -5.43 6.85
C TYR A 58 -4.59 -5.22 7.90
N THR A 59 -4.12 -6.31 8.50
CA THR A 59 -3.13 -6.28 9.59
C THR A 59 -1.81 -6.85 9.10
N PHE A 60 -0.73 -6.16 9.42
CA PHE A 60 0.63 -6.54 9.06
C PHE A 60 1.52 -6.56 10.30
N GLN A 61 2.28 -7.63 10.50
CA GLN A 61 3.36 -7.65 11.49
C GLN A 61 4.58 -6.93 10.92
N ILE A 62 5.22 -6.10 11.73
CA ILE A 62 6.47 -5.41 11.38
C ILE A 62 7.63 -6.38 11.59
N LEU A 63 8.34 -6.75 10.52
CA LEU A 63 9.46 -7.68 10.57
C LEU A 63 10.81 -6.99 10.74
N SER A 64 10.92 -5.71 10.31
CA SER A 64 12.17 -4.96 10.38
C SER A 64 11.96 -3.47 10.61
N GLY A 65 12.95 -2.81 11.21
CA GLY A 65 12.93 -1.39 11.54
C GLY A 65 12.22 -1.05 12.85
N PRO A 66 11.90 0.22 13.10
CA PRO A 66 11.25 0.63 14.35
C PRO A 66 9.94 -0.11 14.58
N ASN A 67 9.70 -0.48 15.85
CA ASN A 67 8.51 -1.23 16.30
C ASN A 67 8.43 -2.66 15.73
N THR A 68 9.57 -3.31 15.44
CA THR A 68 9.64 -4.73 15.08
C THR A 68 8.84 -5.58 16.06
N ASN A 69 8.18 -6.64 15.57
CA ASN A 69 7.25 -7.52 16.28
C ASN A 69 5.92 -6.89 16.69
N ASN A 70 5.68 -5.62 16.39
CA ASN A 70 4.38 -4.97 16.54
C ASN A 70 3.63 -4.95 15.23
N PHE A 71 2.48 -4.27 15.18
CA PHE A 71 1.58 -4.36 14.03
C PHE A 71 1.26 -3.00 13.41
N ILE A 72 1.01 -3.02 12.11
CA ILE A 72 0.32 -1.94 11.39
C ILE A 72 -1.04 -2.49 10.99
N ARG A 73 -2.12 -1.81 11.38
CA ARG A 73 -3.48 -2.11 10.96
C ARG A 73 -3.99 -0.99 10.05
N VAL A 74 -4.47 -1.35 8.88
CA VAL A 74 -4.92 -0.42 7.85
C VAL A 74 -6.41 -0.64 7.60
N ARG A 75 -7.23 0.41 7.75
CA ARG A 75 -8.59 0.47 7.21
C ARG A 75 -8.49 1.04 5.80
N TRP A 76 -8.94 0.28 4.81
CA TRP A 76 -9.06 0.75 3.44
C TRP A 76 -10.47 1.27 3.17
N MET A 77 -10.54 2.39 2.47
CA MET A 77 -11.74 3.14 2.16
C MET A 77 -11.69 3.59 0.69
N GLU A 78 -12.83 3.83 0.09
CA GLU A 78 -12.91 4.42 -1.25
C GLU A 78 -12.60 5.92 -1.24
N SER A 79 -12.98 6.60 -0.16
CA SER A 79 -12.74 8.04 0.03
C SER A 79 -12.43 8.39 1.48
N ILE A 80 -11.82 9.56 1.67
CA ILE A 80 -11.54 10.10 3.02
C ILE A 80 -12.84 10.42 3.78
N GLY A 81 -13.94 10.70 3.08
CA GLY A 81 -15.25 11.00 3.69
C GLY A 81 -15.83 9.85 4.51
N GLU A 82 -15.38 8.61 4.28
CA GLU A 82 -15.79 7.47 5.10
C GLU A 82 -15.26 7.53 6.55
N LEU A 83 -14.30 8.40 6.83
CA LEU A 83 -13.86 8.65 8.22
C LEU A 83 -14.96 9.31 9.06
N ASP A 84 -15.90 10.01 8.44
CA ASP A 84 -17.02 10.70 9.12
C ASP A 84 -18.12 9.71 9.56
N THR A 85 -18.11 8.47 9.04
CA THR A 85 -19.17 7.47 9.26
C THR A 85 -18.97 6.60 10.50
N ASN A 86 -18.00 6.90 11.36
CA ASN A 86 -17.76 6.13 12.58
C ASN A 86 -18.93 6.27 13.57
N SER A 87 -19.68 5.19 13.79
CA SER A 87 -20.67 5.14 14.87
C SER A 87 -19.95 4.83 16.20
N ALA A 88 -19.89 5.82 17.08
CA ALA A 88 -19.24 5.70 18.40
C ALA A 88 -19.87 4.61 19.30
N ASP A 89 -21.08 4.17 19.01
CA ASP A 89 -21.86 3.21 19.80
C ASP A 89 -22.00 1.82 19.15
N SER A 90 -21.22 1.53 18.12
CA SER A 90 -21.30 0.21 17.47
C SER A 90 -20.83 -0.91 18.41
N ASP A 91 -21.41 -2.10 18.29
CA ASP A 91 -20.96 -3.28 19.02
C ASP A 91 -19.53 -3.66 18.65
N GLU A 92 -19.11 -3.33 17.43
CA GLU A 92 -17.75 -3.46 16.96
C GLU A 92 -16.78 -2.62 17.80
N LEU A 93 -17.09 -1.36 18.07
CA LEU A 93 -16.27 -0.46 18.89
C LEU A 93 -16.27 -0.90 20.35
N LYS A 94 -17.41 -1.33 20.90
CA LYS A 94 -17.49 -1.89 22.27
C LYS A 94 -16.59 -3.14 22.40
N TYR A 95 -16.65 -4.03 21.39
CA TYR A 95 -15.78 -5.21 21.37
C TYR A 95 -14.29 -4.82 21.35
N TRP A 96 -13.92 -3.89 20.47
CA TRP A 96 -12.56 -3.38 20.33
C TRP A 96 -12.04 -2.81 21.67
N ASN A 97 -12.82 -1.93 22.30
CA ASN A 97 -12.44 -1.28 23.54
C ASN A 97 -12.26 -2.28 24.69
N LYS A 98 -13.08 -3.33 24.74
CA LYS A 98 -13.01 -4.36 25.79
C LYS A 98 -11.89 -5.38 25.55
N ASN A 99 -11.71 -5.85 24.31
CA ASN A 99 -10.94 -7.05 24.00
C ASN A 99 -9.63 -6.79 23.26
N VAL A 100 -9.35 -5.56 22.82
CA VAL A 100 -8.12 -5.22 22.10
C VAL A 100 -7.37 -4.07 22.78
N VAL A 101 -8.04 -2.95 23.05
CA VAL A 101 -7.44 -1.73 23.65
C VAL A 101 -6.60 -1.99 24.90
N PRO A 102 -7.00 -2.87 25.85
CA PRO A 102 -6.21 -3.11 27.05
C PRO A 102 -4.80 -3.67 26.79
N TYR A 103 -4.57 -4.27 25.61
CA TYR A 103 -3.38 -5.04 25.31
C TYR A 103 -2.36 -4.31 24.42
N TYR A 104 -2.65 -3.09 23.97
CA TYR A 104 -1.70 -2.31 23.16
C TYR A 104 -1.68 -0.83 23.58
N THR A 105 -0.69 -0.12 23.06
CA THR A 105 -0.65 1.34 23.03
C THR A 105 -0.59 1.79 21.57
N GLU A 106 -1.22 2.89 21.25
CA GLU A 106 -1.19 3.43 19.90
C GLU A 106 0.12 4.17 19.65
N GLY A 107 0.79 3.81 18.55
CA GLY A 107 1.98 4.50 18.09
C GLY A 107 1.61 5.69 17.18
N THR A 108 1.75 5.50 15.86
CA THR A 108 1.44 6.55 14.87
C THR A 108 0.16 6.21 14.11
N SER A 109 -0.63 7.25 13.77
CA SER A 109 -1.74 7.16 12.84
C SER A 109 -1.45 8.04 11.62
N ARG A 110 -1.66 7.52 10.41
CA ARG A 110 -1.44 8.24 9.14
C ARG A 110 -2.50 7.87 8.13
N ILE A 111 -2.84 8.83 7.28
CA ILE A 111 -3.71 8.60 6.13
C ILE A 111 -2.87 8.60 4.88
N TRP A 112 -3.03 7.54 4.10
CA TRP A 112 -2.31 7.31 2.85
C TRP A 112 -3.30 7.23 1.70
N THR A 113 -3.03 7.96 0.62
CA THR A 113 -3.83 7.88 -0.62
C THR A 113 -3.05 7.12 -1.68
N ARG A 114 -3.67 6.12 -2.26
CA ARG A 114 -3.06 5.33 -3.34
C ARG A 114 -3.07 6.11 -4.65
N ASN A 115 -1.94 6.13 -5.33
CA ASN A 115 -1.83 6.61 -6.70
C ASN A 115 -1.96 5.43 -7.67
N ALA A 116 -3.16 5.20 -8.17
CA ALA A 116 -3.43 4.11 -9.10
C ALA A 116 -2.62 4.25 -10.41
N ASN A 117 -2.42 5.48 -10.89
CA ASN A 117 -1.68 5.76 -12.14
C ASN A 117 -0.18 5.45 -12.03
N LEU A 118 0.37 5.43 -10.83
CA LEU A 118 1.79 5.12 -10.56
C LEU A 118 1.97 3.73 -9.96
N SER A 119 0.88 3.02 -9.68
CA SER A 119 0.90 1.66 -9.17
C SER A 119 0.86 0.65 -10.32
N HIS A 120 1.61 -0.44 -10.17
CA HIS A 120 1.62 -1.60 -11.08
C HIS A 120 1.11 -2.81 -10.30
N VAL A 121 -0.05 -3.35 -10.68
CA VAL A 121 -0.67 -4.49 -9.99
C VAL A 121 -1.10 -5.52 -11.04
N PRO A 122 -0.22 -6.47 -11.39
CA PRO A 122 -0.56 -7.58 -12.29
C PRO A 122 -1.69 -8.44 -11.71
N GLU A 123 -2.53 -9.01 -12.58
CA GLU A 123 -3.73 -9.78 -12.19
C GLU A 123 -3.44 -10.92 -11.20
N ASN A 124 -2.30 -11.58 -11.30
CA ASN A 124 -1.95 -12.73 -10.47
C ASN A 124 -0.87 -12.39 -9.43
N SER A 125 -0.68 -11.10 -9.12
CA SER A 125 0.30 -10.71 -8.11
C SER A 125 -0.21 -11.07 -6.72
N SER A 126 0.48 -11.95 -6.04
CA SER A 126 0.17 -12.40 -4.68
C SER A 126 1.40 -12.30 -3.79
N GLY A 127 1.26 -12.75 -2.56
CA GLY A 127 2.35 -12.86 -1.61
C GLY A 127 2.01 -12.21 -0.27
N ASN A 128 2.60 -12.72 0.79
CA ASN A 128 2.36 -12.25 2.15
C ASN A 128 3.40 -11.25 2.64
N LEU A 129 4.57 -11.19 2.02
CA LEU A 129 5.63 -10.24 2.36
C LEU A 129 5.41 -8.91 1.64
N ARG A 130 5.51 -7.82 2.37
CA ARG A 130 5.52 -6.45 1.85
C ARG A 130 6.88 -5.83 2.12
N ARG A 131 7.64 -5.53 1.06
CA ARG A 131 8.76 -4.62 1.17
C ARG A 131 8.26 -3.22 0.95
N VAL A 132 8.30 -2.40 1.99
CA VAL A 132 7.80 -1.02 1.96
C VAL A 132 8.99 -0.07 2.01
N ILE A 133 9.15 0.72 0.97
CA ILE A 133 10.13 1.79 0.90
C ILE A 133 9.41 3.10 1.18
N TYR A 134 9.89 3.83 2.16
CA TYR A 134 9.41 5.18 2.50
C TYR A 134 10.39 6.19 1.92
N TYR A 135 9.86 7.11 1.16
CA TYR A 135 10.59 8.25 0.61
C TYR A 135 10.02 9.54 1.19
N ASN A 136 10.91 10.51 1.46
CA ASN A 136 10.53 11.88 1.77
C ASN A 136 11.32 12.79 0.85
N TYR A 137 10.66 13.38 -0.14
CA TYR A 137 11.32 14.24 -1.11
C TYR A 137 11.21 15.72 -0.73
N LYS A 138 12.20 16.52 -1.17
CA LYS A 138 12.24 17.97 -1.06
C LYS A 138 11.25 18.58 -2.07
N ASP A 139 10.62 19.70 -1.74
CA ASP A 139 9.72 20.40 -2.67
C ASP A 139 10.41 20.72 -4.01
N SER A 140 11.69 21.12 -3.96
CA SER A 140 12.49 21.35 -5.17
C SER A 140 12.77 20.12 -6.02
N GLY A 141 12.61 18.92 -5.46
CA GLY A 141 12.87 17.64 -6.13
C GLY A 141 11.63 16.88 -6.56
N GLU A 142 10.45 17.45 -6.38
CA GLU A 142 9.17 16.79 -6.66
C GLU A 142 9.09 16.25 -8.09
N TRP A 143 9.50 17.05 -9.07
CA TRP A 143 9.46 16.66 -10.48
C TRP A 143 10.32 15.42 -10.76
N ASP A 144 11.57 15.40 -10.29
CA ASP A 144 12.49 14.29 -10.55
C ASP A 144 12.02 13.01 -9.85
N PHE A 145 11.51 13.12 -8.61
CA PHE A 145 10.96 12.01 -7.88
C PHE A 145 9.77 11.37 -8.61
N TRP A 146 8.77 12.16 -9.00
CA TRP A 146 7.55 11.63 -9.63
C TRP A 146 7.79 11.17 -11.07
N ARG A 147 8.67 11.86 -11.83
CA ARG A 147 9.10 11.41 -13.16
C ARG A 147 9.69 10.01 -13.10
N PHE A 148 10.60 9.76 -12.17
CA PHE A 148 11.20 8.44 -12.01
C PHE A 148 10.14 7.38 -11.64
N ARG A 149 9.22 7.66 -10.72
CA ARG A 149 8.14 6.72 -10.37
C ARG A 149 7.25 6.37 -11.57
N GLN A 150 6.88 7.37 -12.36
CA GLN A 150 6.07 7.18 -13.57
C GLN A 150 6.80 6.32 -14.61
N ARG A 151 8.07 6.59 -14.84
CA ARG A 151 8.90 5.84 -15.79
C ARG A 151 9.14 4.41 -15.35
N VAL A 152 9.41 4.17 -14.06
CA VAL A 152 9.52 2.82 -13.48
C VAL A 152 8.23 2.04 -13.69
N LYS A 153 7.06 2.62 -13.40
CA LYS A 153 5.77 1.96 -13.61
C LYS A 153 5.59 1.55 -15.07
N LYS A 154 5.89 2.42 -16.02
CA LYS A 154 5.82 2.12 -17.46
C LYS A 154 6.78 0.99 -17.85
N ALA A 155 8.01 1.02 -17.36
CA ALA A 155 8.99 -0.04 -17.61
C ALA A 155 8.56 -1.38 -17.02
N MET A 156 7.94 -1.39 -15.81
CA MET A 156 7.38 -2.62 -15.21
C MET A 156 6.29 -3.23 -16.09
N GLU A 157 5.39 -2.43 -16.65
CA GLU A 157 4.34 -2.90 -17.56
C GLU A 157 4.93 -3.52 -18.82
N GLU A 158 5.86 -2.81 -19.46
CA GLU A 158 6.44 -3.22 -20.74
C GLU A 158 7.42 -4.42 -20.59
N SER A 159 8.07 -4.58 -19.43
CA SER A 159 8.93 -5.74 -19.14
C SER A 159 8.14 -6.96 -18.66
N GLY A 160 6.84 -6.82 -18.40
CA GLY A 160 6.02 -7.88 -17.81
C GLY A 160 6.42 -8.24 -16.38
N TYR A 161 6.88 -7.27 -15.59
CA TYR A 161 7.27 -7.46 -14.20
C TYR A 161 6.12 -8.04 -13.37
N LYS A 162 6.35 -9.10 -12.60
CA LYS A 162 5.30 -9.89 -11.97
C LYS A 162 4.88 -9.42 -10.60
N SER A 163 5.78 -8.80 -9.84
CA SER A 163 5.46 -8.33 -8.49
C SER A 163 4.67 -7.04 -8.52
N ALA A 164 3.64 -6.96 -7.68
CA ALA A 164 2.89 -5.73 -7.53
C ALA A 164 3.72 -4.63 -6.88
N MET A 165 3.57 -3.41 -7.36
CA MET A 165 4.10 -2.18 -6.77
C MET A 165 2.95 -1.21 -6.53
N ASN A 166 2.64 -0.91 -5.28
CA ASN A 166 1.67 0.12 -4.92
C ASN A 166 2.40 1.39 -4.47
N VAL A 167 2.00 2.53 -5.02
CA VAL A 167 2.52 3.85 -4.67
C VAL A 167 1.45 4.62 -3.92
N LEU A 168 1.80 5.13 -2.73
CA LEU A 168 0.89 5.89 -1.87
C LEU A 168 1.60 7.14 -1.36
N TRP A 169 0.93 8.29 -1.40
CA TRP A 169 1.42 9.49 -0.71
C TRP A 169 0.71 9.67 0.63
N CYS A 170 1.39 10.32 1.57
CA CYS A 170 0.83 10.64 2.87
C CYS A 170 -0.09 11.87 2.77
N SER A 171 -1.38 11.65 2.97
CA SER A 171 -2.38 12.72 2.92
C SER A 171 -2.57 13.41 4.26
N SER A 172 -2.23 12.73 5.38
CA SER A 172 -2.34 13.29 6.73
C SER A 172 -1.45 12.54 7.72
N GLY A 173 -1.01 13.24 8.77
CA GLY A 173 -0.21 12.67 9.86
C GLY A 173 1.28 12.52 9.55
N CYS A 174 1.78 13.16 8.50
CA CYS A 174 3.19 13.20 8.15
C CYS A 174 3.72 14.64 8.17
N THR A 175 5.02 14.78 8.42
CA THR A 175 5.76 16.03 8.23
C THR A 175 6.62 15.88 6.99
N GLY A 176 6.41 16.72 5.96
CA GLY A 176 7.09 16.63 4.66
C GLY A 176 6.36 15.70 3.67
N ASN A 177 7.01 15.44 2.53
CA ASN A 177 6.42 14.80 1.35
C ASN A 177 6.67 13.28 1.36
N TRP A 178 6.03 12.59 2.29
CA TRP A 178 6.21 11.14 2.43
C TRP A 178 5.43 10.34 1.40
N VAL A 179 6.13 9.42 0.77
CA VAL A 179 5.58 8.43 -0.17
C VAL A 179 5.97 7.04 0.29
N GLN A 180 5.06 6.10 0.18
CA GLN A 180 5.33 4.67 0.30
C GLN A 180 5.31 4.02 -1.08
N VAL A 181 6.33 3.23 -1.37
CA VAL A 181 6.33 2.28 -2.49
C VAL A 181 6.34 0.88 -1.90
N ARG A 182 5.26 0.14 -2.09
CA ARG A 182 5.06 -1.19 -1.51
C ARG A 182 5.15 -2.25 -2.58
N PHE A 183 6.14 -3.12 -2.49
CA PHE A 183 6.25 -4.31 -3.30
C PHE A 183 5.63 -5.51 -2.58
N HIS A 184 4.96 -6.37 -3.32
CA HIS A 184 4.38 -7.62 -2.82
C HIS A 184 5.23 -8.78 -3.30
N HIS A 185 5.70 -9.63 -2.37
CA HIS A 185 6.53 -10.78 -2.68
C HIS A 185 5.98 -12.03 -1.98
N ASP A 186 6.25 -13.17 -2.56
CA ASP A 186 6.02 -14.47 -1.92
C ASP A 186 7.23 -14.83 -1.05
N GLY A 187 7.25 -14.25 0.15
CA GLY A 187 8.37 -14.39 1.08
C GLY A 187 9.64 -13.66 0.67
N TYR A 188 10.71 -13.87 1.42
CA TYR A 188 12.03 -13.28 1.15
C TYR A 188 12.70 -13.88 -0.08
N GLU A 189 12.42 -15.14 -0.41
CA GLU A 189 12.92 -15.79 -1.61
C GLU A 189 12.34 -15.16 -2.88
N GLY A 190 11.02 -14.90 -2.89
CA GLY A 190 10.37 -14.17 -3.97
C GLY A 190 10.94 -12.75 -4.13
N GLN A 191 11.22 -12.06 -3.02
CA GLN A 191 11.91 -10.77 -3.10
C GLN A 191 13.32 -10.90 -3.68
N ALA A 192 14.09 -11.89 -3.27
CA ALA A 192 15.45 -12.11 -3.79
C ALA A 192 15.44 -12.40 -5.29
N SER A 193 14.47 -13.19 -5.75
CA SER A 193 14.29 -13.52 -7.17
C SER A 193 14.01 -12.28 -8.02
N ASP A 194 13.23 -11.32 -7.51
CA ASP A 194 12.93 -10.07 -8.22
C ASP A 194 14.16 -9.18 -8.45
N TYR A 195 15.20 -9.29 -7.62
CA TYR A 195 16.47 -8.56 -7.81
C TYR A 195 17.41 -9.16 -8.87
N GLY A 196 17.11 -10.34 -9.37
CA GLY A 196 17.86 -11.00 -10.44
C GLY A 196 17.44 -10.53 -11.84
N GLU A 197 17.14 -11.51 -12.68
CA GLU A 197 16.72 -11.28 -14.06
C GLU A 197 15.54 -10.31 -14.23
N PRO A 198 14.46 -10.36 -13.39
CA PRO A 198 13.34 -9.44 -13.54
C PRO A 198 13.75 -7.97 -13.42
N LEU A 199 14.63 -7.63 -12.47
CA LEU A 199 15.13 -6.26 -12.32
C LEU A 199 16.00 -5.85 -13.52
N GLN A 200 16.85 -6.73 -14.02
CA GLN A 200 17.68 -6.45 -15.20
C GLN A 200 16.80 -6.19 -16.44
N ASN A 201 15.78 -7.01 -16.64
CA ASN A 201 14.82 -6.83 -17.73
C ASN A 201 14.07 -5.49 -17.61
N LEU A 202 13.69 -5.10 -16.41
CA LEU A 202 13.07 -3.80 -16.15
C LEU A 202 14.01 -2.65 -16.51
N ILE A 203 15.29 -2.70 -16.08
CA ILE A 203 16.29 -1.66 -16.37
C ILE A 203 16.54 -1.57 -17.89
N THR A 204 16.71 -2.72 -18.55
CA THR A 204 16.85 -2.79 -20.01
C THR A 204 15.65 -2.13 -20.70
N LYS A 205 14.44 -2.50 -20.30
CA LYS A 205 13.23 -1.94 -20.88
C LYS A 205 13.08 -0.44 -20.60
N TYR A 206 13.48 0.01 -19.42
CA TYR A 206 13.50 1.43 -19.07
C TYR A 206 14.42 2.21 -20.03
N ASN A 207 15.63 1.70 -20.27
CA ASN A 207 16.60 2.35 -21.15
C ASN A 207 16.16 2.30 -22.62
N GLU A 208 15.51 1.22 -23.07
CA GLU A 208 14.91 1.16 -24.42
C GLU A 208 13.84 2.24 -24.63
N ILE A 209 13.04 2.54 -23.62
CA ILE A 209 11.93 3.52 -23.73
C ILE A 209 12.45 4.96 -23.64
N TYR A 210 13.41 5.24 -22.75
CA TYR A 210 13.76 6.59 -22.35
C TYR A 210 15.16 7.05 -22.75
N GLY A 211 15.96 6.16 -23.34
CA GLY A 211 17.32 6.42 -23.81
C GLY A 211 18.39 5.68 -23.02
N GLU A 212 19.57 5.58 -23.58
CA GLU A 212 20.74 4.96 -22.98
C GLU A 212 21.04 5.59 -21.59
N ASP A 213 21.31 4.75 -20.60
CA ASP A 213 21.59 5.13 -19.20
C ASP A 213 20.48 5.93 -18.49
N ALA A 214 19.28 6.02 -19.09
CA ALA A 214 18.18 6.81 -18.52
C ALA A 214 17.77 6.32 -17.12
N TYR A 215 17.83 5.01 -16.84
CA TYR A 215 17.53 4.48 -15.52
C TYR A 215 18.50 4.99 -14.46
N GLU A 216 19.79 4.98 -14.73
CA GLU A 216 20.81 5.43 -13.80
C GLU A 216 20.69 6.95 -13.55
N GLN A 217 20.53 7.74 -14.62
CA GLN A 217 20.36 9.19 -14.54
C GLN A 217 19.12 9.58 -13.74
N ASP A 218 17.96 8.98 -14.04
CA ASP A 218 16.70 9.31 -13.37
C ASP A 218 16.68 8.81 -11.92
N SER A 219 17.23 7.64 -11.64
CA SER A 219 17.33 7.12 -10.27
C SER A 219 18.29 7.96 -9.43
N GLY A 220 19.39 8.46 -10.01
CA GLY A 220 20.29 9.40 -9.39
C GLY A 220 19.61 10.74 -9.05
N SER A 221 18.88 11.32 -10.02
CA SER A 221 18.10 12.55 -9.81
C SER A 221 17.02 12.37 -8.74
N ALA A 222 16.29 11.25 -8.78
CA ALA A 222 15.27 10.93 -7.77
C ALA A 222 15.89 10.73 -6.38
N SER A 223 17.07 10.13 -6.30
CA SER A 223 17.80 9.97 -5.03
C SER A 223 18.29 11.33 -4.47
N ALA A 224 18.80 12.20 -5.33
CA ALA A 224 19.23 13.56 -4.94
C ALA A 224 18.05 14.44 -4.52
N SER A 225 16.85 14.13 -4.97
CA SER A 225 15.62 14.84 -4.59
C SER A 225 15.17 14.54 -3.14
N LEU A 226 15.71 13.52 -2.48
CA LEU A 226 15.30 13.15 -1.14
C LEU A 226 15.91 14.07 -0.07
N THR A 227 15.21 14.19 1.07
CA THR A 227 15.76 14.79 2.29
C THR A 227 16.82 13.86 2.89
N ASP A 228 17.66 14.36 3.80
CA ASP A 228 18.76 13.59 4.41
C ASP A 228 18.29 12.28 5.07
N ASP A 229 17.12 12.29 5.72
CA ASP A 229 16.46 11.11 6.30
C ASP A 229 15.35 10.53 5.38
N GLY A 230 15.37 10.88 4.13
CA GLY A 230 14.26 10.64 3.19
C GLY A 230 14.19 9.24 2.59
N PHE A 231 14.93 8.26 3.13
CA PHE A 231 14.89 6.88 2.65
C PHE A 231 14.87 5.88 3.80
N ARG A 232 13.82 5.04 3.83
CA ARG A 232 13.71 3.97 4.83
C ARG A 232 13.05 2.75 4.22
N VAL A 233 13.50 1.56 4.62
CA VAL A 233 12.92 0.28 4.18
C VAL A 233 12.36 -0.48 5.38
N ARG A 234 11.20 -1.08 5.20
CA ARG A 234 10.61 -2.03 6.15
C ARG A 234 10.12 -3.27 5.45
N HIS A 235 10.12 -4.36 6.18
CA HIS A 235 9.42 -5.58 5.79
C HIS A 235 8.22 -5.78 6.72
N LEU A 236 7.09 -6.08 6.10
CA LEU A 236 5.83 -6.35 6.78
C LEU A 236 5.33 -7.71 6.33
N MET A 237 4.83 -8.52 7.27
CA MET A 237 4.15 -9.78 6.98
C MET A 237 2.64 -9.58 7.10
N PHE A 238 1.91 -9.91 6.06
CA PHE A 238 0.45 -9.91 6.10
C PHE A 238 -0.07 -11.01 7.01
N MET A 239 -1.04 -10.67 7.88
CA MET A 239 -1.65 -11.56 8.87
C MET A 239 -3.10 -11.87 8.46
N PRO A 240 -3.34 -12.94 7.68
CA PRO A 240 -4.68 -13.25 7.15
C PRO A 240 -5.74 -13.44 8.24
N GLU A 241 -5.37 -14.10 9.35
CA GLU A 241 -6.26 -14.39 10.46
C GLU A 241 -6.74 -13.14 11.21
N MET A 242 -5.97 -12.04 11.11
CA MET A 242 -6.26 -10.75 11.73
C MET A 242 -6.79 -9.72 10.72
N SER A 243 -7.12 -10.15 9.50
CA SER A 243 -7.49 -9.29 8.38
C SER A 243 -8.86 -9.68 7.82
N SER A 244 -9.53 -8.72 7.18
CA SER A 244 -10.72 -8.95 6.37
C SER A 244 -10.38 -9.87 5.20
N SER A 245 -11.38 -10.53 4.62
CA SER A 245 -11.20 -11.38 3.42
C SER A 245 -10.56 -10.56 2.28
N GLN A 246 -9.65 -11.18 1.55
CA GLN A 246 -9.11 -10.63 0.30
C GLN A 246 -9.99 -11.03 -0.87
#